data_e3479a08df008c34573d4ab7818b9078
#
_entry.id   e3479a08df008c34573d4ab7818b9078
#
_cell.length_a   1.000
_cell.length_b   1.000
_cell.length_c   1.000
_cell.angle_alpha   90.00
_cell.angle_beta   90.00
_cell.angle_gamma   90.00
#
_symmetry.space_group_name_H-M   'P 1'
#
loop_
_entity.id
_entity.type
_entity.pdbx_description
1 polymer ?
#
loop_
_entity_poly.entity_id
_entity_poly.type
_entity_poly.pdbx_seq_one_letter_code
_entity_poly.pdbx_strand_id
1 'polypeptide(L)'
;MQEKKFLILLILKILETESDEQHPLSQSEIVRIISGQYPCDRKTVGRNIRALMTVGYPIQKTTKGYYLAGKMFTVEEKEFILRAVRAADGKSKEDKEELSDRLSGVLRKIVRKTD
;
A
#
# COMPACT_ATOMS: atom_id res chain seq x y z
N MET A 1 -25.72 -1.14 7.16
CA MET A 1 -24.77 -1.76 8.11
C MET A 1 -23.45 -2.04 7.43
N GLN A 2 -22.35 -1.69 8.09
CA GLN A 2 -21.02 -1.90 7.54
C GLN A 2 -20.63 -3.36 7.62
N GLU A 3 -20.02 -3.85 6.56
CA GLU A 3 -19.58 -5.23 6.49
C GLU A 3 -18.21 -5.37 7.18
N LYS A 4 -18.11 -6.28 8.14
CA LYS A 4 -16.83 -6.52 8.84
C LYS A 4 -15.73 -6.96 7.90
N LYS A 5 -16.08 -7.66 6.82
CA LYS A 5 -15.09 -8.11 5.84
C LYS A 5 -14.43 -6.98 5.07
N PHE A 6 -15.05 -5.80 5.00
CA PHE A 6 -14.42 -4.65 4.37
C PHE A 6 -13.30 -4.07 5.23
N LEU A 7 -13.34 -4.28 6.53
CA LEU A 7 -12.33 -3.76 7.43
C LEU A 7 -10.95 -4.33 7.10
N ILE A 8 -10.86 -5.64 6.83
CA ILE A 8 -9.57 -6.26 6.50
C ILE A 8 -9.00 -5.69 5.19
N LEU A 9 -9.87 -5.43 4.20
CA LEU A 9 -9.44 -4.84 2.93
C LEU A 9 -8.99 -3.40 3.13
N LEU A 10 -9.66 -2.66 3.98
CA LEU A 10 -9.30 -1.29 4.29
C LEU A 10 -7.96 -1.22 5.01
N ILE A 11 -7.72 -2.12 5.97
CA ILE A 11 -6.44 -2.20 6.67
C ILE A 11 -5.31 -2.54 5.69
N LEU A 12 -5.54 -3.49 4.79
CA LEU A 12 -4.56 -3.84 3.77
C LEU A 12 -4.23 -2.63 2.90
N LYS A 13 -5.24 -1.89 2.46
CA LYS A 13 -5.04 -0.69 1.65
C LYS A 13 -4.21 0.36 2.38
N ILE A 14 -4.47 0.56 3.67
CA ILE A 14 -3.72 1.50 4.49
C ILE A 14 -2.25 1.08 4.58
N LEU A 15 -2.00 -0.21 4.80
CA LEU A 15 -0.64 -0.72 4.84
C LEU A 15 0.07 -0.58 3.49
N GLU A 16 -0.65 -0.79 2.38
CA GLU A 16 -0.08 -0.62 1.05
C GLU A 16 0.29 0.83 0.74
N THR A 17 -0.54 1.78 1.17
CA THR A 17 -0.37 3.18 0.78
C THR A 17 0.36 4.02 1.82
N GLU A 18 0.29 3.66 3.11
CA GLU A 18 0.76 4.52 4.18
C GLU A 18 1.92 3.93 4.99
N SER A 19 2.34 2.70 4.71
CA SER A 19 3.44 2.11 5.47
C SER A 19 4.59 1.68 4.57
N ASP A 20 5.79 1.68 5.14
CA ASP A 20 7.00 1.07 4.60
C ASP A 20 7.97 0.86 5.75
N GLU A 21 9.18 0.43 5.47
CA GLU A 21 10.17 0.11 6.50
C GLU A 21 10.49 1.31 7.40
N GLN A 22 10.51 2.52 6.84
CA GLN A 22 10.77 3.73 7.61
C GLN A 22 9.51 4.34 8.21
N HIS A 23 8.33 3.85 7.82
CA HIS A 23 7.05 4.42 8.26
C HIS A 23 6.12 3.31 8.75
N PRO A 24 6.50 2.57 9.81
CA PRO A 24 5.60 1.56 10.38
C PRO A 24 4.40 2.23 11.03
N LEU A 25 3.26 1.54 11.04
CA LEU A 25 2.02 2.04 11.62
C LEU A 25 1.64 1.20 12.83
N SER A 26 1.41 1.85 13.97
CA SER A 26 0.89 1.17 15.15
C SER A 26 -0.59 0.84 14.95
N GLN A 27 -1.10 -0.10 15.75
CA GLN A 27 -2.53 -0.42 15.73
C GLN A 27 -3.37 0.81 16.02
N SER A 28 -2.92 1.66 16.95
CA SER A 28 -3.62 2.91 17.29
C SER A 28 -3.66 3.90 16.13
N GLU A 29 -2.57 4.00 15.38
CA GLU A 29 -2.53 4.88 14.21
C GLU A 29 -3.47 4.38 13.13
N ILE A 30 -3.56 3.08 12.92
CA ILE A 30 -4.47 2.49 11.95
C ILE A 30 -5.92 2.75 12.37
N VAL A 31 -6.24 2.56 13.66
CA VAL A 31 -7.57 2.88 14.19
C VAL A 31 -7.94 4.32 13.89
N ARG A 32 -7.01 5.25 14.12
CA ARG A 32 -7.25 6.68 13.89
C ARG A 32 -7.54 6.98 12.42
N ILE A 33 -6.78 6.34 11.52
CA ILE A 33 -6.97 6.55 10.08
C ILE A 33 -8.35 6.08 9.62
N ILE A 34 -8.83 4.93 10.15
CA ILE A 34 -10.10 4.34 9.70
C ILE A 34 -11.31 4.88 10.45
N SER A 35 -11.13 5.47 11.63
CA SER A 35 -12.24 5.78 12.54
C SER A 35 -13.33 6.65 11.92
N GLY A 36 -13.02 7.45 10.92
CA GLY A 36 -14.01 8.27 10.23
C GLY A 36 -14.98 7.46 9.37
N GLN A 37 -14.59 6.27 8.95
CA GLN A 37 -15.38 5.39 8.09
C GLN A 37 -15.83 4.13 8.79
N TYR A 38 -14.99 3.59 9.68
CA TYR A 38 -15.19 2.30 10.32
C TYR A 38 -14.74 2.34 11.77
N PRO A 39 -15.66 2.57 12.70
CA PRO A 39 -15.28 2.51 14.12
C PRO A 39 -14.78 1.10 14.46
N CYS A 40 -13.59 1.03 15.02
CA CYS A 40 -12.99 -0.24 15.42
C CYS A 40 -11.99 0.02 16.53
N ASP A 41 -11.56 -1.04 17.22
CA ASP A 41 -10.57 -0.92 18.27
C ASP A 41 -9.24 -1.54 17.85
N ARG A 42 -8.21 -1.35 18.70
CA ARG A 42 -6.86 -1.85 18.43
C ARG A 42 -6.82 -3.37 18.30
N LYS A 43 -7.59 -4.07 19.14
CA LYS A 43 -7.61 -5.54 19.12
C LYS A 43 -8.15 -6.06 17.80
N THR A 44 -9.19 -5.41 17.28
CA THR A 44 -9.78 -5.77 15.98
C THR A 44 -8.77 -5.55 14.85
N VAL A 45 -8.07 -4.42 14.87
CA VAL A 45 -7.01 -4.14 13.88
C VAL A 45 -5.93 -5.22 13.97
N GLY A 46 -5.47 -5.54 15.18
CA GLY A 46 -4.45 -6.56 15.37
C GLY A 46 -4.85 -7.93 14.83
N ARG A 47 -6.10 -8.34 15.08
CA ARG A 47 -6.60 -9.62 14.56
C ARG A 47 -6.62 -9.65 13.03
N ASN A 48 -7.03 -8.55 12.42
CA ASN A 48 -7.06 -8.45 10.95
C ASN A 48 -5.65 -8.47 10.36
N ILE A 49 -4.69 -7.80 11.00
CA ILE A 49 -3.30 -7.83 10.56
C ILE A 49 -2.76 -9.26 10.62
N ARG A 50 -3.01 -9.98 11.72
CA ARG A 50 -2.57 -11.36 11.84
C ARG A 50 -3.20 -12.27 10.79
N ALA A 51 -4.49 -12.02 10.46
CA ALA A 51 -5.16 -12.76 9.39
C ALA A 51 -4.48 -12.52 8.03
N LEU A 52 -4.13 -11.27 7.75
CA LEU A 52 -3.41 -10.93 6.51
C LEU A 52 -2.05 -11.62 6.46
N MET A 53 -1.33 -11.65 7.57
CA MET A 53 -0.05 -12.35 7.66
C MET A 53 -0.21 -13.85 7.41
N THR A 54 -1.28 -14.42 7.95
CA THR A 54 -1.57 -15.85 7.80
C THR A 54 -1.82 -16.23 6.34
N VAL A 55 -2.49 -15.37 5.58
CA VAL A 55 -2.73 -15.66 4.15
C VAL A 55 -1.54 -15.31 3.27
N GLY A 56 -0.45 -14.79 3.84
CA GLY A 56 0.80 -14.65 3.11
C GLY A 56 1.22 -13.24 2.75
N TYR A 57 0.52 -12.20 3.21
CA TYR A 57 0.98 -10.83 2.97
C TYR A 57 2.27 -10.57 3.76
N PRO A 58 3.28 -9.95 3.14
CA PRO A 58 4.58 -9.73 3.79
C PRO A 58 4.54 -8.54 4.75
N ILE A 59 3.79 -8.69 5.82
CA ILE A 59 3.68 -7.66 6.86
C ILE A 59 4.73 -7.95 7.93
N GLN A 60 5.54 -6.94 8.26
CA GLN A 60 6.57 -7.03 9.28
C GLN A 60 6.14 -6.26 10.51
N LYS A 61 6.44 -6.83 11.67
CA LYS A 61 6.16 -6.19 12.96
C LYS A 61 7.45 -5.60 13.54
N THR A 62 7.38 -4.36 13.98
CA THR A 62 8.49 -3.69 14.65
C THR A 62 8.03 -3.17 16.00
N THR A 63 8.94 -2.63 16.80
CA THR A 63 8.60 -1.99 18.06
C THR A 63 7.70 -0.77 17.88
N LYS A 64 7.71 -0.16 16.68
CA LYS A 64 6.92 1.03 16.38
C LYS A 64 5.60 0.70 15.68
N GLY A 65 5.43 -0.50 15.19
CA GLY A 65 4.20 -0.90 14.50
C GLY A 65 4.46 -1.86 13.37
N TYR A 66 3.55 -1.87 12.42
CA TYR A 66 3.56 -2.80 11.29
C TYR A 66 3.81 -2.06 9.99
N TYR A 67 4.43 -2.73 9.04
CA TYR A 67 4.55 -2.21 7.68
C TYR A 67 4.45 -3.35 6.68
N LEU A 68 3.98 -3.02 5.48
CA LEU A 68 3.94 -3.97 4.37
C LEU A 68 5.29 -3.89 3.66
N ALA A 69 6.02 -5.01 3.63
CA ALA A 69 7.32 -5.08 2.98
C ALA A 69 7.17 -5.09 1.45
N GLY A 70 8.30 -5.00 0.74
CA GLY A 70 8.30 -5.04 -0.72
C GLY A 70 8.24 -3.68 -1.39
N LYS A 71 8.46 -2.61 -0.64
CA LYS A 71 8.54 -1.27 -1.21
C LYS A 71 9.93 -1.07 -1.79
N MET A 72 10.08 -1.33 -3.08
CA MET A 72 11.37 -1.40 -3.76
C MET A 72 11.81 -0.08 -4.38
N PHE A 73 10.87 0.82 -4.66
CA PHE A 73 11.16 2.04 -5.41
C PHE A 73 10.79 3.29 -4.63
N THR A 74 11.51 4.38 -4.92
CA THR A 74 11.13 5.70 -4.43
C THR A 74 10.10 6.31 -5.40
N VAL A 75 9.45 7.38 -4.97
CA VAL A 75 8.52 8.12 -5.85
C VAL A 75 9.28 8.66 -7.07
N GLU A 76 10.49 9.15 -6.87
CA GLU A 76 11.32 9.68 -7.96
C GLU A 76 11.67 8.61 -8.98
N GLU A 77 12.00 7.41 -8.50
CA GLU A 77 12.29 6.28 -9.39
C GLU A 77 11.06 5.85 -10.17
N LYS A 78 9.88 5.82 -9.53
CA LYS A 78 8.62 5.55 -10.21
C LYS A 78 8.39 6.54 -11.34
N GLU A 79 8.55 7.83 -11.06
CA GLU A 79 8.37 8.88 -12.06
C GLU A 79 9.35 8.72 -13.21
N PHE A 80 10.61 8.38 -12.90
CA PHE A 80 11.63 8.14 -13.92
C PHE A 80 11.22 6.98 -14.83
N ILE A 81 10.76 5.87 -14.26
CA ILE A 81 10.35 4.69 -15.02
C ILE A 81 9.20 5.05 -15.96
N LEU A 82 8.18 5.75 -15.45
CA LEU A 82 7.02 6.12 -16.25
C LEU A 82 7.38 7.08 -17.39
N ARG A 83 8.29 8.03 -17.12
CA ARG A 83 8.79 8.93 -18.18
C ARG A 83 9.54 8.15 -19.25
N ALA A 84 10.36 7.19 -18.85
CA ALA A 84 11.12 6.36 -19.79
C ALA A 84 10.19 5.56 -20.69
N VAL A 85 9.11 5.01 -20.14
CA VAL A 85 8.11 4.27 -20.93
C VAL A 85 7.45 5.19 -21.96
N ARG A 86 7.07 6.41 -21.55
CA ARG A 86 6.41 7.37 -22.43
C ARG A 86 7.33 7.87 -23.55
N ALA A 87 8.64 7.95 -23.28
CA ALA A 87 9.64 8.45 -24.23
C ALA A 87 10.20 7.37 -25.14
N ALA A 88 9.97 6.09 -24.84
CA ALA A 88 10.53 4.98 -25.61
C ALA A 88 9.92 4.89 -27.00
N ASP A 89 10.72 4.43 -27.96
CA ASP A 89 10.25 4.19 -29.33
C ASP A 89 9.68 2.78 -29.46
N GLY A 90 8.95 2.54 -30.57
CA GLY A 90 8.49 1.20 -30.90
C GLY A 90 7.03 0.90 -30.59
N LYS A 91 6.32 1.86 -29.99
CA LYS A 91 4.89 1.71 -29.70
C LYS A 91 4.15 3.01 -30.01
N SER A 92 2.86 2.91 -30.32
CA SER A 92 2.01 4.07 -30.52
C SER A 92 1.82 4.84 -29.22
N LYS A 93 1.36 6.08 -29.33
CA LYS A 93 1.07 6.91 -28.16
C LYS A 93 0.02 6.27 -27.27
N GLU A 94 -1.05 5.72 -27.88
CA GLU A 94 -2.12 5.07 -27.13
C GLU A 94 -1.60 3.84 -26.38
N ASP A 95 -0.76 3.03 -27.03
CA ASP A 95 -0.18 1.85 -26.40
C ASP A 95 0.73 2.21 -25.23
N LYS A 96 1.50 3.30 -25.37
CA LYS A 96 2.37 3.79 -24.28
C LYS A 96 1.54 4.26 -23.11
N GLU A 97 0.46 4.97 -23.35
CA GLU A 97 -0.41 5.45 -22.26
C GLU A 97 -1.06 4.29 -21.52
N GLU A 98 -1.57 3.31 -22.25
CA GLU A 98 -2.17 2.12 -21.63
C GLU A 98 -1.14 1.35 -20.80
N LEU A 99 0.06 1.16 -21.35
CA LEU A 99 1.13 0.49 -20.63
C LEU A 99 1.56 1.26 -19.37
N SER A 100 1.67 2.59 -19.50
CA SER A 100 2.00 3.45 -18.36
C SER A 100 0.95 3.36 -17.27
N ASP A 101 -0.33 3.33 -17.62
CA ASP A 101 -1.41 3.23 -16.65
C ASP A 101 -1.35 1.89 -15.89
N ARG A 102 -1.14 0.80 -16.61
CA ARG A 102 -1.01 -0.52 -15.96
C ARG A 102 0.21 -0.58 -15.06
N LEU A 103 1.33 -0.06 -15.54
CA LEU A 103 2.59 -0.05 -14.79
C LEU A 103 2.47 0.83 -13.55
N SER A 104 1.82 1.98 -13.67
CA SER A 104 1.58 2.87 -12.53
C SER A 104 0.79 2.18 -11.44
N GLY A 105 -0.23 1.39 -11.81
CA GLY A 105 -1.02 0.62 -10.85
C GLY A 105 -0.22 -0.41 -10.09
N VAL A 106 0.73 -1.07 -10.76
CA VAL A 106 1.63 -2.04 -10.12
C VAL A 106 2.67 -1.34 -9.25
N LEU A 107 3.33 -0.32 -9.80
CA LEU A 107 4.39 0.40 -9.09
C LEU A 107 3.89 1.06 -7.81
N ARG A 108 2.65 1.54 -7.81
CA ARG A 108 2.07 2.19 -6.64
C ARG A 108 2.16 1.32 -5.39
N LYS A 109 2.07 0.01 -5.53
CA LYS A 109 2.10 -0.92 -4.40
C LYS A 109 3.50 -1.16 -3.85
N ILE A 110 4.53 -0.85 -4.62
CA ILE A 110 5.92 -1.12 -4.25
C ILE A 110 6.77 0.15 -4.17
N VAL A 111 6.13 1.31 -4.11
CA VAL A 111 6.79 2.60 -3.95
C VAL A 111 6.76 3.01 -2.48
N ARG A 112 7.90 3.50 -2.00
CA ARG A 112 8.03 3.96 -0.62
C ARG A 112 7.25 5.24 -0.39
N LYS A 113 6.71 5.37 0.82
CA LYS A 113 6.01 6.58 1.21
C LYS A 113 7.02 7.73 1.27
N THR A 114 6.62 8.88 0.74
CA THR A 114 7.42 10.09 0.81
C THR A 114 7.29 10.74 2.19
N ASP A 115 8.37 11.19 2.75
CA ASP A 115 8.36 11.93 4.00
C ASP A 115 7.79 13.33 3.83
#